data_659e472f087cbcce570c531ae8e8d874
#
_entry.id   659e472f087cbcce570c531ae8e8d874
#
_cell.length_a   1.000
_cell.length_b   1.000
_cell.length_c   1.000
_cell.angle_alpha   90.00
_cell.angle_beta   90.00
_cell.angle_gamma   90.00
#
_symmetry.space_group_name_H-M   'P 1'
#
loop_
_entity.id
_entity.type
_entity.pdbx_description
1 polymer ?
#
loop_
_entity_poly.entity_id
_entity_poly.type
_entity_poly.pdbx_seq_one_letter_code
_entity_poly.pdbx_strand_id
1 'polypeptide(L)'
;RQCFIHLPACRTETPAPENETNFVLNNFLMMLYAFNAARHHTLLMHASVVATETGKGYLFLGKSGTGKSTHTGLWLQQFSDCHLLNDDNPIVHVDSLGKQATVFGSPWSGKTPCYRKESMTVGAFVRLEQAPQNEIEQERAAHAFATLLPSCSCLKQNKEIYNAIVTTVTELATLAPVYHLKCLPDREATELCRKAVEG
;
A
#
# COMPACT_ATOMS: atom_id res chain seq x y z
N ARG A 1 -24.52 -9.02 -8.47
CA ARG A 1 -24.57 -7.63 -8.98
C ARG A 1 -23.70 -7.54 -10.23
N GLN A 2 -24.22 -6.96 -11.32
CA GLN A 2 -23.49 -6.73 -12.56
C GLN A 2 -22.87 -5.33 -12.51
N CYS A 3 -21.61 -5.19 -12.95
CA CYS A 3 -20.96 -3.90 -13.16
C CYS A 3 -20.78 -3.68 -14.66
N PHE A 4 -21.08 -2.49 -15.12
CA PHE A 4 -20.95 -2.10 -16.51
C PHE A 4 -19.92 -0.98 -16.63
N ILE A 5 -19.00 -1.11 -17.57
CA ILE A 5 -18.11 -0.03 -18.00
C ILE A 5 -18.68 0.55 -19.28
N HIS A 6 -18.93 1.84 -19.30
CA HIS A 6 -19.17 2.58 -20.52
C HIS A 6 -17.85 3.26 -20.92
N LEU A 7 -17.16 2.68 -21.88
CA LEU A 7 -16.07 3.38 -22.55
C LEU A 7 -16.66 4.40 -23.48
N PRO A 8 -16.16 5.67 -23.52
CA PRO A 8 -16.61 6.62 -24.49
C PRO A 8 -16.35 6.07 -25.90
N ALA A 9 -17.40 6.09 -26.75
CA ALA A 9 -17.22 5.71 -28.14
C ALA A 9 -16.17 6.64 -28.75
N CYS A 10 -15.15 6.06 -29.39
CA CYS A 10 -14.16 6.82 -30.11
C CYS A 10 -14.90 7.61 -31.20
N ARG A 11 -14.93 8.93 -31.10
CA ARG A 11 -15.58 9.82 -32.09
C ARG A 11 -14.73 10.05 -33.33
N THR A 12 -13.56 9.42 -33.39
CA THR A 12 -12.63 9.48 -34.53
C THR A 12 -12.55 8.09 -35.18
N GLU A 13 -12.41 8.03 -36.48
CA GLU A 13 -12.26 6.79 -37.25
C GLU A 13 -10.98 5.99 -36.92
N THR A 14 -10.12 6.53 -36.10
CA THR A 14 -8.94 5.86 -35.56
C THR A 14 -9.25 5.24 -34.20
N PRO A 15 -9.01 3.92 -34.02
CA PRO A 15 -9.15 3.29 -32.69
C PRO A 15 -8.23 3.99 -31.68
N ALA A 16 -8.71 4.12 -30.45
CA ALA A 16 -7.87 4.63 -29.37
C ALA A 16 -6.58 3.80 -29.30
N PRO A 17 -5.41 4.43 -29.03
CA PRO A 17 -4.18 3.69 -28.88
C PRO A 17 -4.36 2.54 -27.88
N GLU A 18 -3.87 1.36 -28.20
CA GLU A 18 -4.02 0.16 -27.37
C GLU A 18 -3.60 0.40 -25.93
N ASN A 19 -2.58 1.24 -25.72
CA ASN A 19 -2.09 1.66 -24.41
C ASN A 19 -3.14 2.43 -23.59
N GLU A 20 -3.96 3.28 -24.21
CA GLU A 20 -5.00 4.05 -23.50
C GLU A 20 -6.15 3.13 -23.07
N THR A 21 -6.58 2.24 -23.94
CA THR A 21 -7.64 1.26 -23.64
C THR A 21 -7.20 0.33 -22.50
N ASN A 22 -5.98 -0.18 -22.57
CA ASN A 22 -5.40 -1.04 -21.53
C ASN A 22 -5.24 -0.30 -20.20
N PHE A 23 -4.83 0.98 -20.22
CA PHE A 23 -4.74 1.81 -19.02
C PHE A 23 -6.11 1.99 -18.34
N VAL A 24 -7.14 2.34 -19.11
CA VAL A 24 -8.50 2.52 -18.57
C VAL A 24 -9.05 1.22 -18.00
N LEU A 25 -8.92 0.12 -18.74
CA LEU A 25 -9.38 -1.20 -18.31
C LEU A 25 -8.67 -1.65 -17.02
N ASN A 26 -7.36 -1.51 -16.96
CA ASN A 26 -6.57 -1.90 -15.80
C ASN A 26 -6.95 -1.11 -14.53
N ASN A 27 -7.09 0.21 -14.65
CA ASN A 27 -7.53 1.06 -13.52
C ASN A 27 -8.96 0.73 -13.08
N PHE A 28 -9.85 0.43 -14.02
CA PHE A 28 -11.21 0.02 -13.68
C PHE A 28 -11.24 -1.31 -12.94
N LEU A 29 -10.49 -2.32 -13.40
CA LEU A 29 -10.37 -3.61 -12.71
C LEU A 29 -9.81 -3.44 -11.31
N MET A 30 -8.81 -2.57 -11.14
CA MET A 30 -8.25 -2.22 -9.85
C MET A 30 -9.29 -1.64 -8.89
N MET A 31 -10.08 -0.65 -9.35
CA MET A 31 -11.15 -0.05 -8.55
C MET A 31 -12.24 -1.06 -8.23
N LEU A 32 -12.66 -1.86 -9.22
CA LEU A 32 -13.67 -2.89 -9.04
C LEU A 32 -13.24 -3.91 -7.99
N TYR A 33 -11.98 -4.34 -8.04
CA TYR A 33 -11.39 -5.20 -7.03
C TYR A 33 -11.43 -4.55 -5.65
N ALA A 34 -10.88 -3.34 -5.51
CA ALA A 34 -10.78 -2.63 -4.23
C ALA A 34 -12.14 -2.49 -3.53
N PHE A 35 -13.18 -2.11 -4.29
CA PHE A 35 -14.51 -1.86 -3.72
C PHE A 35 -15.27 -3.16 -3.36
N ASN A 36 -15.05 -4.25 -4.09
CA ASN A 36 -15.64 -5.53 -3.74
C ASN A 36 -14.88 -6.22 -2.59
N ALA A 37 -13.55 -6.16 -2.60
CA ALA A 37 -12.70 -6.75 -1.58
C ALA A 37 -12.87 -6.10 -0.19
N ALA A 38 -13.26 -4.82 -0.14
CA ALA A 38 -13.49 -4.09 1.12
C ALA A 38 -14.48 -4.79 2.06
N ARG A 39 -15.50 -5.47 1.52
CA ARG A 39 -16.49 -6.25 2.29
C ARG A 39 -15.92 -7.52 2.92
N HIS A 40 -14.72 -7.89 2.54
CA HIS A 40 -14.02 -9.08 2.98
C HIS A 40 -12.75 -8.72 3.78
N HIS A 41 -12.79 -7.64 4.55
CA HIS A 41 -11.67 -7.15 5.35
C HIS A 41 -10.36 -7.01 4.54
N THR A 42 -10.48 -6.60 3.27
CA THR A 42 -9.36 -6.52 2.34
C THR A 42 -9.26 -5.12 1.76
N LEU A 43 -8.09 -4.54 1.87
CA LEU A 43 -7.78 -3.17 1.46
C LEU A 43 -6.81 -3.18 0.29
N LEU A 44 -7.05 -2.34 -0.70
CA LEU A 44 -6.03 -1.95 -1.68
C LEU A 44 -5.40 -0.64 -1.19
N MET A 45 -4.10 -0.64 -0.96
CA MET A 45 -3.41 0.48 -0.34
C MET A 45 -2.38 1.10 -1.29
N HIS A 46 -2.23 2.41 -1.23
CA HIS A 46 -1.15 3.11 -1.91
C HIS A 46 0.13 3.07 -1.06
N ALA A 47 0.98 2.08 -1.31
CA ALA A 47 2.19 1.82 -0.54
C ALA A 47 3.27 1.15 -1.40
N SER A 48 4.53 1.28 -0.99
CA SER A 48 5.63 0.43 -1.45
C SER A 48 5.98 -0.58 -0.36
N VAL A 49 6.22 -1.84 -0.70
CA VAL A 49 6.38 -2.93 0.28
C VAL A 49 7.69 -3.66 0.10
N VAL A 50 8.48 -3.69 1.16
CA VAL A 50 9.64 -4.55 1.29
C VAL A 50 9.27 -5.79 2.10
N ALA A 51 9.58 -6.96 1.57
CA ALA A 51 9.48 -8.25 2.24
C ALA A 51 10.84 -8.71 2.72
N THR A 52 10.87 -9.35 3.89
CA THR A 52 12.09 -9.93 4.47
C THR A 52 12.04 -11.46 4.48
N GLU A 53 13.19 -12.11 4.54
CA GLU A 53 13.30 -13.57 4.67
C GLU A 53 12.64 -14.12 5.95
N THR A 54 12.41 -13.27 6.96
CA THR A 54 11.68 -13.62 8.18
C THR A 54 10.15 -13.72 7.97
N GLY A 55 9.66 -13.47 6.75
CA GLY A 55 8.24 -13.52 6.41
C GLY A 55 7.45 -12.27 6.83
N LYS A 56 8.13 -11.17 7.12
CA LYS A 56 7.51 -9.87 7.43
C LYS A 56 7.50 -8.96 6.20
N GLY A 57 6.40 -8.21 6.06
CA GLY A 57 6.26 -7.15 5.07
C GLY A 57 6.17 -5.78 5.74
N TYR A 58 6.99 -4.84 5.31
CA TYR A 58 7.01 -3.45 5.77
C TYR A 58 6.45 -2.54 4.69
N LEU A 59 5.38 -1.81 5.03
CA LEU A 59 4.64 -0.98 4.08
C LEU A 59 5.00 0.50 4.27
N PHE A 60 5.58 1.10 3.25
CA PHE A 60 5.95 2.52 3.24
C PHE A 60 4.82 3.34 2.62
N LEU A 61 4.27 4.25 3.41
CA LEU A 61 3.12 5.10 3.08
C LEU A 61 3.58 6.55 2.82
N GLY A 62 2.77 7.28 2.07
CA GLY A 62 2.98 8.69 1.78
C GLY A 62 2.37 9.09 0.45
N LYS A 63 2.19 10.39 0.24
CA LYS A 63 1.69 10.95 -1.03
C LYS A 63 2.62 10.59 -2.19
N SER A 64 2.13 10.69 -3.41
CA SER A 64 2.99 10.59 -4.60
C SER A 64 4.13 11.61 -4.50
N GLY A 65 5.37 11.17 -4.79
CA GLY A 65 6.57 12.02 -4.69
C GLY A 65 7.18 12.14 -3.30
N THR A 66 6.63 11.54 -2.25
CA THR A 66 7.23 11.56 -0.89
C THR A 66 8.56 10.80 -0.80
N GLY A 67 8.84 9.89 -1.74
CA GLY A 67 10.10 9.11 -1.75
C GLY A 67 9.93 7.65 -1.36
N LYS A 68 8.71 7.08 -1.41
CA LYS A 68 8.47 5.65 -1.10
C LYS A 68 9.42 4.72 -1.86
N SER A 69 9.41 4.80 -3.20
CA SER A 69 10.27 3.95 -4.04
C SER A 69 11.78 4.24 -3.85
N THR A 70 12.14 5.47 -3.48
CA THR A 70 13.52 5.80 -3.11
C THR A 70 13.92 5.08 -1.83
N HIS A 71 13.09 5.17 -0.79
CA HIS A 71 13.36 4.54 0.51
C HIS A 71 13.42 3.02 0.39
N THR A 72 12.46 2.40 -0.32
CA THR A 72 12.51 0.95 -0.58
C THR A 72 13.73 0.56 -1.42
N GLY A 73 14.12 1.37 -2.41
CA GLY A 73 15.35 1.14 -3.18
C GLY A 73 16.60 1.15 -2.31
N LEU A 74 16.70 2.06 -1.34
CA LEU A 74 17.80 2.10 -0.37
C LEU A 74 17.79 0.88 0.56
N TRP A 75 16.62 0.41 1.00
CA TRP A 75 16.49 -0.84 1.76
C TRP A 75 17.04 -2.03 0.97
N LEU A 76 16.67 -2.19 -0.29
CA LEU A 76 17.12 -3.30 -1.14
C LEU A 76 18.61 -3.25 -1.46
N GLN A 77 19.21 -2.06 -1.49
CA GLN A 77 20.66 -1.90 -1.67
C GLN A 77 21.44 -2.22 -0.40
N GLN A 78 20.87 -1.98 0.76
CA GLN A 78 21.56 -2.08 2.04
C GLN A 78 21.38 -3.44 2.72
N PHE A 79 20.21 -4.07 2.52
CA PHE A 79 19.84 -5.30 3.22
C PHE A 79 19.61 -6.43 2.22
N SER A 80 20.50 -7.42 2.21
CA SER A 80 20.47 -8.55 1.28
C SER A 80 19.36 -9.56 1.56
N ASP A 81 18.77 -9.53 2.76
CA ASP A 81 17.66 -10.38 3.22
C ASP A 81 16.28 -9.83 2.87
N CYS A 82 16.24 -8.82 2.00
CA CYS A 82 15.02 -8.12 1.61
C CYS A 82 14.76 -8.18 0.11
N HIS A 83 13.50 -8.15 -0.29
CA HIS A 83 13.11 -7.96 -1.67
C HIS A 83 11.84 -7.09 -1.79
N LEU A 84 11.64 -6.49 -2.97
CA LEU A 84 10.43 -5.72 -3.26
C LEU A 84 9.26 -6.68 -3.47
N LEU A 85 8.18 -6.53 -2.70
CA LEU A 85 6.95 -7.29 -2.87
C LEU A 85 5.96 -6.59 -3.80
N ASN A 86 5.81 -5.27 -3.66
CA ASN A 86 4.98 -4.43 -4.52
C ASN A 86 5.41 -2.96 -4.41
N ASP A 87 5.29 -2.19 -5.48
CA ASP A 87 5.69 -0.77 -5.51
C ASP A 87 4.54 0.14 -5.93
N ASP A 88 3.35 0.00 -5.41
CA ASP A 88 2.29 1.01 -5.58
C ASP A 88 0.95 0.61 -4.94
N ASN A 89 0.43 -0.58 -5.28
CA ASN A 89 -0.90 -1.00 -4.89
C ASN A 89 -0.94 -2.40 -4.26
N PRO A 90 -0.25 -2.65 -3.13
CA PRO A 90 -0.35 -3.91 -2.40
C PRO A 90 -1.76 -4.13 -1.87
N ILE A 91 -2.08 -5.40 -1.65
CA ILE A 91 -3.33 -5.83 -1.05
C ILE A 91 -3.06 -6.20 0.41
N VAL A 92 -3.85 -5.67 1.35
CA VAL A 92 -3.77 -6.02 2.76
C VAL A 92 -5.08 -6.67 3.19
N HIS A 93 -5.00 -7.88 3.72
CA HIS A 93 -6.12 -8.61 4.29
C HIS A 93 -5.99 -8.70 5.80
N VAL A 94 -7.10 -8.49 6.51
CA VAL A 94 -7.19 -8.63 7.97
C VAL A 94 -8.01 -9.87 8.30
N ASP A 95 -7.39 -10.83 8.95
CA ASP A 95 -8.08 -11.93 9.61
C ASP A 95 -8.41 -11.51 11.05
N SER A 96 -9.65 -11.07 11.26
CA SER A 96 -10.13 -10.61 12.56
C SER A 96 -10.19 -11.74 13.60
N LEU A 97 -10.42 -12.99 13.17
CA LEU A 97 -10.45 -14.15 14.05
C LEU A 97 -9.04 -14.58 14.44
N GLY A 98 -8.14 -14.66 13.47
CA GLY A 98 -6.73 -14.97 13.69
C GLY A 98 -5.92 -13.82 14.25
N LYS A 99 -6.51 -12.61 14.34
CA LYS A 99 -5.82 -11.37 14.76
C LYS A 99 -4.51 -11.14 14.01
N GLN A 100 -4.56 -11.30 12.71
CA GLN A 100 -3.40 -11.18 11.84
C GLN A 100 -3.72 -10.32 10.62
N ALA A 101 -2.73 -9.52 10.20
CA ALA A 101 -2.76 -8.81 8.93
C ALA A 101 -1.73 -9.41 7.98
N THR A 102 -2.15 -9.66 6.73
CA THR A 102 -1.31 -10.21 5.67
C THR A 102 -1.26 -9.24 4.51
N VAL A 103 -0.06 -8.97 3.99
CA VAL A 103 0.14 -8.19 2.77
C VAL A 103 0.49 -9.11 1.61
N PHE A 104 -0.12 -8.84 0.46
CA PHE A 104 0.08 -9.58 -0.79
C PHE A 104 0.64 -8.67 -1.87
N GLY A 105 1.45 -9.22 -2.75
CA GLY A 105 1.72 -8.61 -4.04
C GLY A 105 0.43 -8.51 -4.87
N SER A 106 0.42 -7.61 -5.83
CA SER A 106 -0.74 -7.37 -6.69
C SER A 106 -0.33 -7.26 -8.16
N PRO A 107 -1.28 -7.37 -9.11
CA PRO A 107 -1.02 -7.11 -10.50
C PRO A 107 -0.88 -5.60 -10.82
N TRP A 108 -1.04 -4.73 -9.82
CA TRP A 108 -0.95 -3.27 -9.97
C TRP A 108 0.34 -2.78 -9.31
N SER A 109 1.32 -2.46 -10.15
CA SER A 109 2.60 -1.91 -9.73
C SER A 109 2.76 -0.49 -10.28
N GLY A 110 3.60 0.30 -9.62
CA GLY A 110 3.93 1.66 -10.03
C GLY A 110 4.98 1.71 -11.13
N LYS A 111 5.95 2.61 -10.96
CA LYS A 111 7.05 2.80 -11.92
C LYS A 111 7.99 1.60 -12.00
N THR A 112 8.11 0.86 -10.90
CA THR A 112 8.93 -0.36 -10.83
C THR A 112 8.03 -1.57 -11.07
N PRO A 113 8.13 -2.25 -12.21
CA PRO A 113 7.36 -3.46 -12.49
C PRO A 113 7.65 -4.53 -11.42
N CYS A 114 6.66 -4.87 -10.61
CA CYS A 114 6.78 -5.88 -9.56
C CYS A 114 5.45 -6.62 -9.40
N TYR A 115 5.38 -7.83 -9.92
CA TYR A 115 4.16 -8.65 -10.00
C TYR A 115 4.36 -9.98 -9.29
N ARG A 116 4.65 -9.93 -7.98
CA ARG A 116 4.93 -11.11 -7.18
C ARG A 116 3.64 -11.75 -6.66
N LYS A 117 3.53 -13.06 -6.82
CA LYS A 117 2.47 -13.88 -6.20
C LYS A 117 2.97 -14.41 -4.85
N GLU A 118 3.24 -13.49 -3.95
CA GLU A 118 3.78 -13.78 -2.62
C GLU A 118 2.93 -13.05 -1.57
N SER A 119 3.02 -13.51 -0.33
CA SER A 119 2.36 -12.89 0.81
C SER A 119 3.23 -12.92 2.04
N MET A 120 3.13 -11.88 2.88
CA MET A 120 3.90 -11.72 4.11
C MET A 120 2.99 -11.31 5.25
N THR A 121 3.32 -11.67 6.47
CA THR A 121 2.68 -11.05 7.64
C THR A 121 3.06 -9.57 7.67
N VAL A 122 2.10 -8.69 7.89
CA VAL A 122 2.38 -7.26 8.06
C VAL A 122 3.25 -7.07 9.32
N GLY A 123 4.46 -6.57 9.13
CA GLY A 123 5.39 -6.25 10.22
C GLY A 123 5.13 -4.85 10.79
N ALA A 124 5.05 -3.85 9.93
CA ALA A 124 4.76 -2.47 10.31
C ALA A 124 4.30 -1.65 9.09
N PHE A 125 3.66 -0.52 9.38
CA PHE A 125 3.43 0.58 8.46
C PHE A 125 4.35 1.75 8.82
N VAL A 126 4.93 2.39 7.82
CA VAL A 126 5.84 3.53 8.00
C VAL A 126 5.40 4.68 7.11
N ARG A 127 4.86 5.73 7.69
CA ARG A 127 4.54 6.98 6.97
C ARG A 127 5.82 7.78 6.78
N LEU A 128 6.19 8.03 5.52
CA LEU A 128 7.36 8.83 5.17
C LEU A 128 7.00 10.31 5.09
N GLU A 129 7.90 11.15 5.60
CA GLU A 129 7.87 12.60 5.45
C GLU A 129 9.30 13.10 5.18
N GLN A 130 9.46 13.92 4.14
CA GLN A 130 10.77 14.54 3.86
C GLN A 130 11.10 15.59 4.92
N ALA A 131 12.26 15.46 5.55
CA ALA A 131 12.72 16.35 6.62
C ALA A 131 14.24 16.53 6.58
N PRO A 132 14.77 17.58 7.21
CA PRO A 132 16.20 17.83 7.24
C PRO A 132 17.00 16.91 8.19
N GLN A 133 16.30 16.09 8.99
CA GLN A 133 16.90 15.17 9.96
C GLN A 133 16.10 13.84 9.96
N ASN A 134 16.78 12.77 10.36
CA ASN A 134 16.18 11.45 10.46
C ASN A 134 15.61 11.24 11.86
N GLU A 135 14.29 11.13 11.97
CA GLU A 135 13.57 10.88 13.21
C GLU A 135 12.45 9.85 12.96
N ILE A 136 12.28 8.89 13.87
CA ILE A 136 11.19 7.93 13.81
C ILE A 136 10.46 7.86 15.13
N GLU A 137 9.14 7.87 15.08
CA GLU A 137 8.28 7.69 16.24
C GLU A 137 7.15 6.71 15.95
N GLN A 138 6.76 5.93 16.93
CA GLN A 138 5.57 5.07 16.81
C GLN A 138 4.31 5.88 17.07
N GLU A 139 3.34 5.79 16.15
CA GLU A 139 2.07 6.49 16.26
C GLU A 139 1.11 5.77 17.23
N ARG A 140 0.35 6.54 18.01
CA ARG A 140 -0.74 6.01 18.84
C ARG A 140 -1.95 5.66 17.95
N ALA A 141 -2.82 4.78 18.45
CA ALA A 141 -3.94 4.22 17.67
C ALA A 141 -4.77 5.25 16.88
N ALA A 142 -5.08 6.42 17.46
CA ALA A 142 -5.84 7.45 16.74
C ALA A 142 -5.06 8.08 15.57
N HIS A 143 -3.75 8.30 15.74
CA HIS A 143 -2.87 8.78 14.67
C HIS A 143 -2.63 7.68 13.64
N ALA A 144 -2.42 6.44 14.07
CA ALA A 144 -2.28 5.29 13.19
C ALA A 144 -3.48 5.16 12.24
N PHE A 145 -4.72 5.26 12.75
CA PHE A 145 -5.92 5.29 11.93
C PHE A 145 -5.90 6.43 10.89
N ALA A 146 -5.55 7.65 11.33
CA ALA A 146 -5.48 8.83 10.47
C ALA A 146 -4.38 8.72 9.40
N THR A 147 -3.31 7.98 9.67
CA THR A 147 -2.22 7.67 8.72
C THR A 147 -2.63 6.60 7.72
N LEU A 148 -3.30 5.53 8.16
CA LEU A 148 -3.66 4.40 7.30
C LEU A 148 -4.81 4.71 6.34
N LEU A 149 -5.87 5.37 6.81
CA LEU A 149 -7.10 5.58 6.03
C LEU A 149 -6.88 6.32 4.69
N PRO A 150 -6.07 7.39 4.61
CA PRO A 150 -5.80 8.09 3.36
C PRO A 150 -5.03 7.26 2.32
N SER A 151 -4.35 6.21 2.76
CA SER A 151 -3.60 5.30 1.88
C SER A 151 -4.48 4.19 1.28
N CYS A 152 -5.74 4.07 1.72
CA CYS A 152 -6.66 3.07 1.21
C CYS A 152 -7.46 3.60 0.02
N SER A 153 -7.62 2.78 -1.03
CA SER A 153 -8.55 3.05 -2.11
C SER A 153 -9.98 2.98 -1.60
N CYS A 154 -10.68 4.10 -1.56
CA CYS A 154 -12.03 4.17 -1.00
C CYS A 154 -13.02 4.95 -1.87
N LEU A 155 -14.31 4.57 -1.81
CA LEU A 155 -15.41 5.23 -2.46
C LEU A 155 -16.30 5.90 -1.38
N LYS A 156 -15.98 7.15 -1.04
CA LYS A 156 -16.67 7.90 0.05
C LYS A 156 -18.17 8.08 -0.17
N GLN A 157 -18.62 8.12 -1.42
CA GLN A 157 -20.03 8.24 -1.79
C GLN A 157 -20.85 6.98 -1.50
N ASN A 158 -20.19 5.81 -1.41
CA ASN A 158 -20.84 4.55 -1.04
C ASN A 158 -20.61 4.26 0.44
N LYS A 159 -21.60 4.53 1.29
CA LYS A 159 -21.51 4.39 2.75
C LYS A 159 -21.16 2.96 3.18
N GLU A 160 -21.68 1.95 2.50
CA GLU A 160 -21.43 0.55 2.84
C GLU A 160 -19.96 0.19 2.64
N ILE A 161 -19.40 0.53 1.47
CA ILE A 161 -17.98 0.29 1.15
C ILE A 161 -17.08 1.12 2.08
N TYR A 162 -17.42 2.39 2.28
CA TYR A 162 -16.62 3.26 3.14
C TYR A 162 -16.59 2.77 4.59
N ASN A 163 -17.74 2.34 5.15
CA ASN A 163 -17.81 1.79 6.50
C ASN A 163 -17.01 0.48 6.63
N ALA A 164 -17.07 -0.40 5.62
CA ALA A 164 -16.26 -1.61 5.61
C ALA A 164 -14.75 -1.30 5.66
N ILE A 165 -14.29 -0.32 4.88
CA ILE A 165 -12.91 0.14 4.90
C ILE A 165 -12.54 0.72 6.27
N VAL A 166 -13.38 1.60 6.84
CA VAL A 166 -13.16 2.20 8.16
C VAL A 166 -13.03 1.13 9.25
N THR A 167 -13.91 0.12 9.25
CA THR A 167 -13.84 -1.00 10.19
C THR A 167 -12.51 -1.74 10.05
N THR A 168 -12.14 -2.13 8.82
CA THR A 168 -10.89 -2.86 8.57
C THR A 168 -9.65 -2.05 8.94
N VAL A 169 -9.63 -0.74 8.65
CA VAL A 169 -8.52 0.16 9.04
C VAL A 169 -8.44 0.30 10.56
N THR A 170 -9.57 0.33 11.26
CA THR A 170 -9.59 0.39 12.73
C THR A 170 -8.97 -0.88 13.34
N GLU A 171 -9.32 -2.05 12.82
CA GLU A 171 -8.71 -3.32 13.23
C GLU A 171 -7.21 -3.33 12.91
N LEU A 172 -6.84 -2.93 11.70
CA LEU A 172 -5.46 -2.91 11.24
C LEU A 172 -4.56 -2.02 12.11
N ALA A 173 -5.06 -0.86 12.55
CA ALA A 173 -4.34 0.05 13.44
C ALA A 173 -4.06 -0.52 14.84
N THR A 174 -4.71 -1.64 15.20
CA THR A 174 -4.47 -2.35 16.46
C THR A 174 -3.61 -3.60 16.28
N LEU A 175 -3.55 -4.15 15.05
CA LEU A 175 -2.86 -5.40 14.76
C LEU A 175 -1.40 -5.22 14.36
N ALA A 176 -1.05 -4.06 13.79
CA ALA A 176 0.30 -3.78 13.32
C ALA A 176 0.75 -2.39 13.76
N PRO A 177 2.01 -2.22 14.19
CA PRO A 177 2.53 -0.91 14.56
C PRO A 177 2.60 0.02 13.35
N VAL A 178 2.33 1.29 13.61
CA VAL A 178 2.43 2.36 12.62
C VAL A 178 3.47 3.36 13.10
N TYR A 179 4.40 3.72 12.23
CA TYR A 179 5.47 4.67 12.52
C TYR A 179 5.37 5.88 11.61
N HIS A 180 5.82 7.01 12.13
CA HIS A 180 6.09 8.21 11.35
C HIS A 180 7.61 8.37 11.24
N LEU A 181 8.13 8.28 10.02
CA LEU A 181 9.53 8.50 9.69
C LEU A 181 9.68 9.83 8.95
N LYS A 182 10.26 10.80 9.63
CA LYS A 182 10.79 12.02 9.02
C LYS A 182 12.22 11.73 8.59
N CYS A 183 12.55 11.91 7.31
CA CYS A 183 13.86 11.46 6.84
C CYS A 183 14.41 12.19 5.62
N LEU A 184 15.73 12.09 5.52
CA LEU A 184 16.51 12.30 4.30
C LEU A 184 16.47 11.03 3.44
N PRO A 185 16.74 11.12 2.12
CA PRO A 185 16.87 9.97 1.25
C PRO A 185 18.27 9.33 1.36
N ASP A 186 18.63 8.81 2.53
CA ASP A 186 19.95 8.26 2.83
C ASP A 186 19.90 6.89 3.54
N ARG A 187 21.08 6.30 3.75
CA ARG A 187 21.23 5.00 4.40
C ARG A 187 20.88 5.04 5.88
N GLU A 188 21.19 6.12 6.55
CA GLU A 188 20.92 6.29 7.97
C GLU A 188 19.40 6.21 8.25
N ALA A 189 18.59 6.81 7.38
CA ALA A 189 17.12 6.70 7.46
C ALA A 189 16.64 5.26 7.38
N THR A 190 17.24 4.42 6.52
CA THR A 190 16.85 3.01 6.39
C THR A 190 17.30 2.17 7.59
N GLU A 191 18.48 2.44 8.14
CA GLU A 191 18.97 1.79 9.37
C GLU A 191 18.11 2.13 10.58
N LEU A 192 17.81 3.42 10.75
CA LEU A 192 16.93 3.91 11.81
C LEU A 192 15.54 3.27 11.70
N CYS A 193 14.99 3.23 10.49
CA CYS A 193 13.70 2.64 10.22
C CYS A 193 13.70 1.14 10.55
N ARG A 194 14.67 0.38 10.03
CA ARG A 194 14.76 -1.07 10.25
C ARG A 194 14.87 -1.40 11.73
N LYS A 195 15.73 -0.70 12.45
CA LYS A 195 15.89 -0.88 13.90
C LYS A 195 14.57 -0.64 14.66
N ALA A 196 13.76 0.32 14.24
CA ALA A 196 12.50 0.61 14.91
C ALA A 196 11.40 -0.42 14.61
N VAL A 197 11.33 -0.95 13.37
CA VAL A 197 10.27 -1.88 12.96
C VAL A 197 10.56 -3.35 13.30
N GLU A 198 11.82 -3.70 13.55
CA GLU A 198 12.26 -5.07 13.91
C GLU A 198 12.59 -5.22 15.42
N GLY A 199 12.80 -4.13 16.14
CA GLY A 199 13.12 -4.09 17.59
C GLY A 199 11.91 -4.20 18.43
#